data_52867885908bdb1d13e775e9e72cf55a
#
_entry.id   52867885908bdb1d13e775e9e72cf55a
#
_cell.length_a   1.000
_cell.length_b   1.000
_cell.length_c   1.000
_cell.angle_alpha   90.00
_cell.angle_beta   90.00
_cell.angle_gamma   90.00
#
_symmetry.space_group_name_H-M   'P 1'
#
loop_
_entity.id
_entity.type
_entity.pdbx_description
1 polymer ?
#
loop_
_entity_poly.entity_id
_entity_poly.type
_entity_poly.pdbx_seq_one_letter_code
_entity_poly.pdbx_strand_id
1 'polypeptide(L)'
;MSNANSGGSKFYNDVLSTFDKAAAFTSFEPGLLHQIKICNSTYKFYFPIEVDGKIQVFEGIRVQHSHHKTPTKGGIRYSEFVDEDEVKALATLMTFKCAVVDVPFGGAKGGIKVNPAQMNVRQMERITRRYTTELIKESMIGAAIDVPAPDYGSGPREMAWIADTYATFRYDDLNALGCVTGKPLGQGGIQGRTEATGQGVYYGIREAMSWPEDMKKLGLSTGIEGKRVIVQGLGNVGFYSAKFISQGGGIVVAIAEREGGIYNENGLDIEAVFKHRKETGSILNFPGAKNVENTMQTLELDCDVLVPAALENQITAENAPRIKAKVIAEGANGPVTKEAEEILTQRGVMIIPDLYLNAGGVTVSYV
;
A
#
# COMPACT_ATOMS: atom_id res chain seq x y z
N MET A 1 17.88 24.54 13.48
CA MET A 1 16.64 23.83 13.84
C MET A 1 15.54 24.28 12.90
N SER A 2 15.42 23.71 11.72
CA SER A 2 14.35 24.07 10.79
C SER A 2 14.22 22.97 9.73
N ASN A 3 12.97 22.59 9.44
CA ASN A 3 12.48 21.89 8.24
C ASN A 3 12.50 20.35 8.16
N ALA A 4 12.46 19.63 9.27
CA ALA A 4 12.10 18.20 9.21
C ALA A 4 10.58 17.91 9.31
N ASN A 5 9.75 18.92 9.62
CA ASN A 5 8.31 18.74 9.91
C ASN A 5 7.36 19.13 8.75
N SER A 6 7.87 19.42 7.56
CA SER A 6 6.99 19.90 6.46
C SER A 6 6.38 18.77 5.61
N GLY A 7 6.92 17.55 5.68
CA GLY A 7 6.49 16.44 4.82
C GLY A 7 5.16 15.82 5.24
N GLY A 8 5.00 15.46 6.52
CA GLY A 8 3.79 14.84 7.03
C GLY A 8 2.58 15.75 6.95
N SER A 9 2.73 17.01 7.33
CA SER A 9 1.66 18.03 7.25
C SER A 9 1.21 18.28 5.81
N LYS A 10 2.14 18.31 4.85
CA LYS A 10 1.81 18.43 3.43
C LYS A 10 1.01 17.22 2.95
N PHE A 11 1.47 16.02 3.23
CA PHE A 11 0.79 14.80 2.82
C PHE A 11 -0.63 14.71 3.39
N TYR A 12 -0.82 15.05 4.65
CA TYR A 12 -2.16 15.06 5.27
C TYR A 12 -3.08 16.07 4.59
N ASN A 13 -2.59 17.28 4.32
CA ASN A 13 -3.34 18.31 3.60
C ASN A 13 -3.69 17.87 2.17
N ASP A 14 -2.80 17.17 1.48
CA ASP A 14 -3.07 16.63 0.14
C ASP A 14 -4.18 15.59 0.15
N VAL A 15 -4.20 14.69 1.15
CA VAL A 15 -5.28 13.71 1.35
C VAL A 15 -6.62 14.40 1.61
N LEU A 16 -6.65 15.42 2.50
CA LEU A 16 -7.85 16.18 2.78
C LEU A 16 -8.34 16.97 1.56
N SER A 17 -7.42 17.56 0.79
CA SER A 17 -7.75 18.27 -0.46
C SER A 17 -8.36 17.35 -1.52
N THR A 18 -7.87 16.10 -1.62
CA THR A 18 -8.45 15.09 -2.51
C THR A 18 -9.87 14.75 -2.11
N PHE A 19 -10.12 14.58 -0.82
CA PHE A 19 -11.47 14.38 -0.29
C PHE A 19 -12.38 15.58 -0.62
N ASP A 20 -11.93 16.82 -0.40
CA ASP A 20 -12.72 18.02 -0.67
C ASP A 20 -13.11 18.13 -2.15
N LYS A 21 -12.21 17.77 -3.06
CA LYS A 21 -12.51 17.70 -4.50
C LYS A 21 -13.63 16.69 -4.79
N ALA A 22 -13.53 15.48 -4.23
CA ALA A 22 -14.56 14.46 -4.40
C ALA A 22 -15.89 14.87 -3.77
N ALA A 23 -15.86 15.47 -2.58
CA ALA A 23 -17.03 15.96 -1.86
C ALA A 23 -17.79 17.05 -2.63
N ALA A 24 -17.11 17.85 -3.45
CA ALA A 24 -17.75 18.88 -4.28
C ALA A 24 -18.75 18.33 -5.31
N PHE A 25 -18.69 17.04 -5.64
CA PHE A 25 -19.66 16.35 -6.49
C PHE A 25 -20.87 15.79 -5.72
N THR A 26 -20.92 16.01 -4.42
CA THR A 26 -22.00 15.53 -3.54
C THR A 26 -22.83 16.70 -3.00
N SER A 27 -24.03 16.40 -2.51
CA SER A 27 -24.91 17.37 -1.84
C SER A 27 -25.01 17.12 -0.32
N PHE A 28 -24.01 16.50 0.27
CA PHE A 28 -23.99 16.23 1.71
C PHE A 28 -23.81 17.52 2.52
N GLU A 29 -24.37 17.51 3.72
CA GLU A 29 -24.31 18.62 4.65
C GLU A 29 -22.85 18.87 5.10
N PRO A 30 -22.39 20.16 5.17
CA PRO A 30 -21.00 20.49 5.47
C PRO A 30 -20.46 19.93 6.79
N GLY A 31 -21.29 19.84 7.84
CA GLY A 31 -20.90 19.25 9.12
C GLY A 31 -20.61 17.75 9.02
N LEU A 32 -21.36 17.02 8.20
CA LEU A 32 -21.10 15.62 7.90
C LEU A 32 -19.75 15.45 7.14
N LEU A 33 -19.52 16.28 6.14
CA LEU A 33 -18.25 16.26 5.41
C LEU A 33 -17.07 16.59 6.33
N HIS A 34 -17.24 17.53 7.24
CA HIS A 34 -16.25 17.85 8.24
C HIS A 34 -15.99 16.67 9.18
N GLN A 35 -17.03 16.00 9.67
CA GLN A 35 -16.91 14.81 10.51
C GLN A 35 -16.14 13.68 9.80
N ILE A 36 -16.37 13.45 8.51
CA ILE A 36 -15.66 12.43 7.72
C ILE A 36 -14.15 12.73 7.61
N LYS A 37 -13.76 14.00 7.63
CA LYS A 37 -12.36 14.42 7.52
C LYS A 37 -11.56 14.28 8.82
N ILE A 38 -12.22 14.34 9.97
CA ILE A 38 -11.53 14.39 11.27
C ILE A 38 -11.28 12.99 11.80
N CYS A 39 -10.05 12.74 12.25
CA CYS A 39 -9.72 11.51 12.97
C CYS A 39 -10.46 11.48 14.33
N ASN A 40 -11.16 10.38 14.61
CA ASN A 40 -11.93 10.24 15.85
C ASN A 40 -11.05 10.12 17.10
N SER A 41 -9.90 9.43 16.97
CA SER A 41 -8.97 9.24 18.10
C SER A 41 -7.54 9.28 17.63
N THR A 42 -6.69 9.95 18.38
CA THR A 42 -5.24 9.95 18.21
C THR A 42 -4.60 9.69 19.56
N TYR A 43 -3.84 8.61 19.66
CA TYR A 43 -3.07 8.25 20.84
C TYR A 43 -1.58 8.32 20.53
N LYS A 44 -0.89 9.21 21.19
CA LYS A 44 0.56 9.40 21.12
C LYS A 44 1.16 9.17 22.50
N PHE A 45 2.17 8.31 22.55
CA PHE A 45 2.75 7.88 23.82
C PHE A 45 4.24 7.62 23.69
N TYR A 46 4.91 7.63 24.83
CA TYR A 46 6.34 7.40 24.94
C TYR A 46 6.61 6.26 25.90
N PHE A 47 7.55 5.39 25.54
CA PHE A 47 7.88 4.24 26.36
C PHE A 47 9.39 3.94 26.37
N PRO A 48 9.96 3.59 27.54
CA PRO A 48 11.37 3.27 27.66
C PRO A 48 11.63 1.79 27.32
N ILE A 49 12.72 1.56 26.57
CA ILE A 49 13.29 0.22 26.32
C ILE A 49 14.81 0.30 26.56
N GLU A 50 15.36 -0.69 27.21
CA GLU A 50 16.82 -0.84 27.32
C GLU A 50 17.38 -1.38 26.00
N VAL A 51 18.28 -0.61 25.39
CA VAL A 51 19.03 -0.93 24.18
C VAL A 51 20.50 -0.82 24.50
N ASP A 52 21.23 -1.93 24.36
CA ASP A 52 22.69 -2.02 24.62
C ASP A 52 23.10 -1.45 26.00
N GLY A 53 22.33 -1.82 27.04
CA GLY A 53 22.58 -1.41 28.43
C GLY A 53 22.18 0.04 28.76
N LYS A 54 21.52 0.76 27.84
CA LYS A 54 21.05 2.13 28.03
C LYS A 54 19.56 2.22 27.82
N ILE A 55 18.89 3.05 28.60
CA ILE A 55 17.49 3.35 28.41
C ILE A 55 17.33 4.30 27.23
N GLN A 56 16.56 3.88 26.23
CA GLN A 56 16.10 4.70 25.12
C GLN A 56 14.59 4.87 25.19
N VAL A 57 14.09 6.06 24.87
CA VAL A 57 12.66 6.37 24.83
C VAL A 57 12.19 6.35 23.38
N PHE A 58 11.17 5.54 23.11
CA PHE A 58 10.55 5.43 21.79
C PHE A 58 9.21 6.15 21.78
N GLU A 59 8.87 6.74 20.64
CA GLU A 59 7.56 7.35 20.39
C GLU A 59 6.70 6.35 19.64
N GLY A 60 5.48 6.11 20.15
CA GLY A 60 4.44 5.32 19.53
C GLY A 60 3.21 6.18 19.22
N ILE A 61 2.57 5.91 18.09
CA ILE A 61 1.36 6.61 17.65
C ILE A 61 0.35 5.55 17.19
N ARG A 62 -0.92 5.72 17.55
CA ARG A 62 -2.06 5.02 16.95
C ARG A 62 -3.17 6.02 16.67
N VAL A 63 -3.66 6.03 15.43
CA VAL A 63 -4.77 6.88 15.00
C VAL A 63 -5.90 5.99 14.51
N GLN A 64 -7.11 6.23 15.02
CA GLN A 64 -8.36 5.68 14.52
C GLN A 64 -9.09 6.82 13.82
N HIS A 65 -9.15 6.76 12.50
CA HIS A 65 -9.73 7.83 11.71
C HIS A 65 -11.25 7.82 11.82
N SER A 66 -11.90 6.68 11.67
CA SER A 66 -13.36 6.66 11.68
C SER A 66 -13.93 5.43 12.38
N HIS A 67 -14.81 5.68 13.35
CA HIS A 67 -15.58 4.66 14.08
C HIS A 67 -16.96 4.38 13.48
N HIS A 68 -17.25 4.85 12.25
CA HIS A 68 -18.53 4.59 11.58
C HIS A 68 -18.80 3.08 11.37
N LYS A 69 -17.72 2.31 11.24
CA LYS A 69 -17.68 0.84 11.26
C LYS A 69 -16.56 0.39 12.19
N THR A 70 -16.80 -0.64 12.98
CA THR A 70 -15.78 -1.26 13.85
C THR A 70 -15.63 -2.74 13.51
N PRO A 71 -14.45 -3.32 13.70
CA PRO A 71 -13.23 -2.67 14.20
C PRO A 71 -12.63 -1.68 13.21
N THR A 72 -11.79 -0.76 13.69
CA THR A 72 -10.90 0.01 12.83
C THR A 72 -9.74 -0.87 12.36
N LYS A 73 -9.15 -0.58 11.19
CA LYS A 73 -8.15 -1.44 10.55
C LYS A 73 -7.02 -0.63 9.93
N GLY A 74 -5.78 -1.03 10.17
CA GLY A 74 -4.64 -0.44 9.49
C GLY A 74 -3.29 -0.88 10.02
N GLY A 75 -2.24 -0.78 9.18
CA GLY A 75 -0.89 -1.22 9.48
C GLY A 75 -0.18 -0.42 10.57
N ILE A 76 0.94 -0.95 11.06
CA ILE A 76 1.87 -0.24 11.95
C ILE A 76 3.19 -0.06 11.19
N ARG A 77 3.57 1.21 10.95
CA ARG A 77 4.80 1.60 10.27
C ARG A 77 5.95 1.74 11.29
N TYR A 78 7.08 1.11 10.97
CA TYR A 78 8.31 1.27 11.75
C TYR A 78 9.28 2.10 10.91
N SER A 79 9.45 3.36 11.29
CA SER A 79 10.34 4.29 10.58
C SER A 79 10.81 5.40 11.51
N GLU A 80 12.06 5.81 11.39
CA GLU A 80 12.60 6.96 12.14
C GLU A 80 11.97 8.30 11.72
N PHE A 81 11.31 8.34 10.57
CA PHE A 81 10.66 9.53 10.00
C PHE A 81 9.17 9.61 10.28
N VAL A 82 8.56 8.55 10.82
CA VAL A 82 7.12 8.53 11.09
C VAL A 82 6.72 9.66 12.04
N ASP A 83 5.69 10.40 11.69
CA ASP A 83 5.11 11.45 12.51
C ASP A 83 3.57 11.34 12.58
N GLU A 84 2.97 12.15 13.44
CA GLU A 84 1.53 12.11 13.71
C GLU A 84 0.69 12.47 12.49
N ASP A 85 1.11 13.45 11.68
CA ASP A 85 0.36 13.89 10.51
C ASP A 85 0.41 12.84 9.40
N GLU A 86 1.57 12.18 9.20
CA GLU A 86 1.68 11.03 8.30
C GLU A 86 0.74 9.90 8.72
N VAL A 87 0.70 9.57 10.02
CA VAL A 87 -0.16 8.50 10.54
C VAL A 87 -1.65 8.87 10.38
N LYS A 88 -2.04 10.14 10.58
CA LYS A 88 -3.40 10.64 10.32
C LYS A 88 -3.77 10.51 8.85
N ALA A 89 -2.90 10.95 7.94
CA ALA A 89 -3.12 10.82 6.50
C ALA A 89 -3.36 9.36 6.10
N LEU A 90 -2.50 8.46 6.56
CA LEU A 90 -2.60 7.04 6.25
C LEU A 90 -3.84 6.38 6.88
N ALA A 91 -4.27 6.78 8.08
CA ALA A 91 -5.49 6.31 8.71
C ALA A 91 -6.74 6.77 7.94
N THR A 92 -6.74 8.00 7.43
CA THR A 92 -7.80 8.55 6.57
C THR A 92 -7.93 7.75 5.29
N LEU A 93 -6.80 7.51 4.60
CA LEU A 93 -6.77 6.68 3.39
C LEU A 93 -7.27 5.25 3.64
N MET A 94 -6.98 4.68 4.82
CA MET A 94 -7.52 3.36 5.18
C MET A 94 -9.05 3.35 5.29
N THR A 95 -9.68 4.40 5.84
CA THR A 95 -11.15 4.52 5.85
C THR A 95 -11.71 4.53 4.44
N PHE A 96 -11.13 5.34 3.56
CA PHE A 96 -11.61 5.44 2.18
C PHE A 96 -11.39 4.13 1.42
N LYS A 97 -10.24 3.49 1.60
CA LYS A 97 -9.95 2.18 1.00
C LYS A 97 -10.95 1.11 1.42
N CYS A 98 -11.27 1.01 2.71
CA CYS A 98 -12.27 0.06 3.21
C CYS A 98 -13.67 0.38 2.66
N ALA A 99 -14.03 1.67 2.58
CA ALA A 99 -15.34 2.10 2.06
C ALA A 99 -15.51 1.78 0.58
N VAL A 100 -14.48 2.01 -0.24
CA VAL A 100 -14.52 1.78 -1.70
C VAL A 100 -14.75 0.30 -2.05
N VAL A 101 -14.21 -0.63 -1.26
CA VAL A 101 -14.37 -2.07 -1.48
C VAL A 101 -15.44 -2.69 -0.56
N ASP A 102 -16.23 -1.85 0.10
CA ASP A 102 -17.33 -2.23 1.02
C ASP A 102 -16.94 -3.26 2.09
N VAL A 103 -15.72 -3.15 2.61
CA VAL A 103 -15.27 -3.94 3.75
C VAL A 103 -15.73 -3.24 5.03
N PRO A 104 -16.34 -3.95 6.01
CA PRO A 104 -16.96 -3.34 7.19
C PRO A 104 -15.93 -2.90 8.25
N PHE A 105 -14.89 -2.19 7.85
CA PHE A 105 -13.87 -1.61 8.72
C PHE A 105 -13.89 -0.09 8.71
N GLY A 106 -13.68 0.52 9.87
CA GLY A 106 -13.15 1.88 9.95
C GLY A 106 -11.66 1.90 9.61
N GLY A 107 -11.09 3.08 9.37
CA GLY A 107 -9.67 3.22 9.09
C GLY A 107 -8.87 3.51 10.36
N ALA A 108 -7.70 2.88 10.46
CA ALA A 108 -6.70 3.17 11.48
C ALA A 108 -5.29 3.10 10.89
N LYS A 109 -4.33 3.67 11.59
CA LYS A 109 -2.90 3.54 11.31
C LYS A 109 -2.10 3.66 12.60
N GLY A 110 -0.97 2.95 12.64
CA GLY A 110 0.00 3.09 13.72
C GLY A 110 1.39 3.44 13.21
N GLY A 111 2.20 3.94 14.11
CA GLY A 111 3.62 4.20 13.85
C GLY A 111 4.47 4.02 15.11
N ILE A 112 5.68 3.53 14.92
CA ILE A 112 6.73 3.56 15.95
C ILE A 112 7.94 4.26 15.34
N LYS A 113 8.40 5.31 16.03
CA LYS A 113 9.57 6.06 15.58
C LYS A 113 10.84 5.28 15.93
N VAL A 114 11.27 4.45 15.00
CA VAL A 114 12.42 3.55 15.14
C VAL A 114 13.03 3.24 13.77
N ASN A 115 14.36 3.08 13.72
CA ASN A 115 15.04 2.56 12.53
C ASN A 115 15.22 1.04 12.68
N PRO A 116 14.44 0.19 11.99
CA PRO A 116 14.53 -1.26 12.14
C PRO A 116 15.90 -1.84 11.78
N ALA A 117 16.63 -1.19 10.86
CA ALA A 117 17.96 -1.66 10.42
C ALA A 117 19.04 -1.49 11.50
N GLN A 118 18.81 -0.62 12.49
CA GLN A 118 19.73 -0.38 13.61
C GLN A 118 19.42 -1.23 14.85
N MET A 119 18.32 -1.99 14.82
CA MET A 119 17.86 -2.80 15.94
C MET A 119 18.05 -4.30 15.64
N ASN A 120 18.51 -5.04 16.63
CA ASN A 120 18.49 -6.50 16.54
C ASN A 120 17.09 -7.07 16.82
N VAL A 121 16.88 -8.36 16.53
CA VAL A 121 15.57 -9.01 16.66
C VAL A 121 14.98 -8.91 18.08
N ARG A 122 15.81 -9.07 19.13
CA ARG A 122 15.36 -8.99 20.52
C ARG A 122 14.95 -7.57 20.93
N GLN A 123 15.66 -6.57 20.43
CA GLN A 123 15.33 -5.16 20.64
C GLN A 123 14.00 -4.81 19.97
N MET A 124 13.81 -5.23 18.70
CA MET A 124 12.56 -5.04 17.98
C MET A 124 11.39 -5.75 18.67
N GLU A 125 11.59 -6.97 19.18
CA GLU A 125 10.57 -7.68 19.93
C GLU A 125 10.13 -6.91 21.18
N ARG A 126 11.08 -6.42 21.98
CA ARG A 126 10.78 -5.63 23.19
C ARG A 126 10.04 -4.33 22.87
N ILE A 127 10.45 -3.63 21.80
CA ILE A 127 9.78 -2.41 21.34
C ILE A 127 8.35 -2.73 20.92
N THR A 128 8.14 -3.75 20.09
CA THR A 128 6.82 -4.16 19.60
C THR A 128 5.88 -4.59 20.73
N ARG A 129 6.36 -5.43 21.63
CA ARG A 129 5.58 -5.88 22.79
C ARG A 129 5.21 -4.72 23.73
N ARG A 130 6.12 -3.79 23.94
CA ARG A 130 5.84 -2.63 24.77
C ARG A 130 4.83 -1.69 24.12
N TYR A 131 4.96 -1.40 22.83
CA TYR A 131 3.96 -0.66 22.06
C TYR A 131 2.58 -1.32 22.17
N THR A 132 2.49 -2.65 22.00
CA THR A 132 1.24 -3.41 22.14
C THR A 132 0.65 -3.27 23.54
N THR A 133 1.47 -3.32 24.58
CA THR A 133 1.02 -3.13 25.96
C THR A 133 0.38 -1.75 26.16
N GLU A 134 0.94 -0.69 25.57
CA GLU A 134 0.34 0.64 25.66
C GLU A 134 -1.01 0.69 24.93
N LEU A 135 -1.14 0.06 23.76
CA LEU A 135 -2.43 -0.03 23.07
C LEU A 135 -3.50 -0.80 23.88
N ILE A 136 -3.09 -1.87 24.58
CA ILE A 136 -4.00 -2.66 25.42
C ILE A 136 -4.54 -1.83 26.58
N LYS A 137 -3.68 -1.04 27.24
CA LYS A 137 -4.06 -0.16 28.37
C LYS A 137 -5.15 0.84 27.98
N GLU A 138 -5.06 1.38 26.76
CA GLU A 138 -5.99 2.38 26.25
C GLU A 138 -7.17 1.78 25.46
N SER A 139 -7.27 0.45 25.44
CA SER A 139 -8.30 -0.26 24.65
C SER A 139 -8.28 0.12 23.17
N MET A 140 -7.10 0.31 22.60
CA MET A 140 -6.87 0.66 21.20
C MET A 140 -6.36 -0.53 20.36
N ILE A 141 -6.68 -1.75 20.78
CA ILE A 141 -6.40 -2.99 20.06
C ILE A 141 -7.39 -4.06 20.48
N GLY A 142 -7.80 -4.91 19.55
CA GLY A 142 -8.71 -6.04 19.78
C GLY A 142 -9.59 -6.30 18.58
N ALA A 143 -10.06 -7.54 18.43
CA ALA A 143 -10.82 -7.99 17.27
C ALA A 143 -12.11 -7.18 17.00
N ALA A 144 -12.72 -6.60 18.04
CA ALA A 144 -13.92 -5.77 17.95
C ALA A 144 -13.64 -4.26 17.97
N ILE A 145 -12.40 -3.84 18.19
CA ILE A 145 -12.05 -2.43 18.46
C ILE A 145 -11.17 -1.88 17.33
N ASP A 146 -9.96 -2.41 17.23
CA ASP A 146 -8.94 -1.95 16.29
C ASP A 146 -7.97 -3.10 15.98
N VAL A 147 -7.78 -3.40 14.70
CA VAL A 147 -7.01 -4.55 14.23
C VAL A 147 -5.80 -4.08 13.43
N PRO A 148 -4.61 -4.03 14.04
CA PRO A 148 -3.36 -3.76 13.33
C PRO A 148 -3.04 -4.77 12.22
N ALA A 149 -2.10 -4.37 11.35
CA ALA A 149 -1.57 -5.18 10.26
C ALA A 149 -0.11 -4.81 9.99
N PRO A 150 0.63 -5.59 9.16
CA PRO A 150 1.94 -5.18 8.69
C PRO A 150 1.89 -3.90 7.84
N ASP A 151 2.98 -3.13 7.90
CA ASP A 151 3.26 -2.00 7.03
C ASP A 151 4.78 -1.87 6.81
N TYR A 152 5.26 -0.75 6.30
CA TYR A 152 6.70 -0.52 6.13
C TYR A 152 7.47 -0.75 7.45
N GLY A 153 8.54 -1.52 7.37
CA GLY A 153 9.40 -1.85 8.51
C GLY A 153 8.85 -2.89 9.49
N SER A 154 7.61 -3.37 9.31
CA SER A 154 7.01 -4.45 10.09
C SER A 154 6.53 -5.59 9.20
N GLY A 155 6.37 -6.78 9.76
CA GLY A 155 6.00 -7.98 9.02
C GLY A 155 5.30 -9.04 9.87
N PRO A 156 5.18 -10.28 9.36
CA PRO A 156 4.50 -11.37 10.07
C PRO A 156 5.08 -11.66 11.46
N ARG A 157 6.38 -11.49 11.61
CA ARG A 157 7.08 -11.69 12.90
C ARG A 157 6.62 -10.70 13.96
N GLU A 158 6.53 -9.42 13.61
CA GLU A 158 6.06 -8.37 14.51
C GLU A 158 4.57 -8.59 14.86
N MET A 159 3.77 -9.02 13.89
CA MET A 159 2.35 -9.34 14.11
C MET A 159 2.19 -10.54 15.04
N ALA A 160 3.10 -11.53 14.98
CA ALA A 160 3.12 -12.63 15.93
C ALA A 160 3.38 -12.16 17.37
N TRP A 161 4.33 -11.24 17.57
CA TRP A 161 4.60 -10.67 18.89
C TRP A 161 3.44 -9.84 19.44
N ILE A 162 2.72 -9.13 18.56
CA ILE A 162 1.50 -8.39 18.93
C ILE A 162 0.42 -9.37 19.41
N ALA A 163 0.14 -10.43 18.62
CA ALA A 163 -0.87 -11.42 18.96
C ALA A 163 -0.57 -12.13 20.29
N ASP A 164 0.67 -12.56 20.48
CA ASP A 164 1.13 -13.22 21.71
C ASP A 164 1.03 -12.30 22.93
N THR A 165 1.43 -11.04 22.77
CA THR A 165 1.32 -10.03 23.87
C THR A 165 -0.15 -9.77 24.20
N TYR A 166 -1.01 -9.59 23.19
CA TYR A 166 -2.43 -9.36 23.41
C TYR A 166 -3.09 -10.53 24.13
N ALA A 167 -2.87 -11.77 23.66
CA ALA A 167 -3.42 -12.97 24.28
C ALA A 167 -2.95 -13.18 25.71
N THR A 168 -1.72 -12.77 26.05
CA THR A 168 -1.20 -12.84 27.42
C THR A 168 -1.96 -11.92 28.38
N PHE A 169 -2.31 -10.71 27.97
CA PHE A 169 -3.03 -9.73 28.79
C PHE A 169 -4.56 -9.90 28.75
N ARG A 170 -5.08 -10.49 27.69
CA ARG A 170 -6.52 -10.67 27.42
C ARG A 170 -6.83 -12.16 27.21
N TYR A 171 -6.39 -12.99 28.14
CA TYR A 171 -6.60 -14.44 28.11
C TYR A 171 -8.09 -14.84 28.14
N ASP A 172 -8.96 -13.93 28.54
CA ASP A 172 -10.41 -14.06 28.57
C ASP A 172 -11.08 -13.73 27.22
N ASP A 173 -10.35 -13.18 26.25
CA ASP A 173 -10.87 -12.86 24.93
C ASP A 173 -10.82 -14.08 23.99
N LEU A 174 -11.97 -14.69 23.75
CA LEU A 174 -12.09 -15.82 22.83
C LEU A 174 -11.66 -15.51 21.39
N ASN A 175 -11.68 -14.22 21.02
CA ASN A 175 -11.29 -13.73 19.70
C ASN A 175 -9.87 -13.12 19.68
N ALA A 176 -9.04 -13.42 20.68
CA ALA A 176 -7.71 -12.84 20.81
C ALA A 176 -6.86 -12.98 19.55
N LEU A 177 -6.98 -14.08 18.81
CA LEU A 177 -6.27 -14.27 17.53
C LEU A 177 -6.70 -13.28 16.45
N GLY A 178 -7.90 -12.71 16.52
CA GLY A 178 -8.41 -11.69 15.61
C GLY A 178 -7.86 -10.28 15.90
N CYS A 179 -7.10 -10.07 16.98
CA CYS A 179 -6.60 -8.75 17.36
C CYS A 179 -5.62 -8.13 16.36
N VAL A 180 -5.04 -8.91 15.45
CA VAL A 180 -4.07 -8.48 14.44
C VAL A 180 -4.10 -9.41 13.23
N THR A 181 -3.93 -8.87 12.04
CA THR A 181 -3.80 -9.65 10.79
C THR A 181 -2.36 -9.69 10.28
N GLY A 182 -2.09 -10.57 9.31
CA GLY A 182 -0.75 -10.70 8.72
C GLY A 182 0.24 -11.51 9.56
N LYS A 183 -0.26 -12.31 10.52
CA LYS A 183 0.52 -13.28 11.29
C LYS A 183 1.06 -14.39 10.39
N PRO A 184 2.11 -15.13 10.82
CA PRO A 184 2.51 -16.38 10.18
C PRO A 184 1.35 -17.38 10.08
N LEU A 185 1.29 -18.18 9.02
CA LEU A 185 0.22 -19.16 8.80
C LEU A 185 0.02 -20.10 9.99
N GLY A 186 1.13 -20.63 10.55
CA GLY A 186 1.08 -21.51 11.73
C GLY A 186 0.60 -20.84 13.03
N GLN A 187 0.35 -19.52 13.02
CA GLN A 187 -0.09 -18.74 14.18
C GLN A 187 -1.43 -18.01 13.89
N GLY A 188 -2.28 -18.60 13.08
CA GLY A 188 -3.58 -18.03 12.72
C GLY A 188 -3.53 -16.96 11.63
N GLY A 189 -2.49 -16.98 10.78
CA GLY A 189 -2.44 -16.19 9.56
C GLY A 189 -3.33 -16.78 8.46
N ILE A 190 -3.72 -15.96 7.49
CA ILE A 190 -4.60 -16.36 6.38
C ILE A 190 -3.75 -16.65 5.15
N GLN A 191 -4.05 -17.76 4.47
CA GLN A 191 -3.48 -18.07 3.17
C GLN A 191 -3.99 -17.07 2.12
N GLY A 192 -3.15 -16.72 1.12
CA GLY A 192 -3.55 -15.78 0.08
C GLY A 192 -3.22 -14.31 0.38
N ARG A 193 -2.82 -13.97 1.62
CA ARG A 193 -2.53 -12.57 1.99
C ARG A 193 -1.37 -11.96 1.20
N THR A 194 -0.37 -12.75 0.86
CA THR A 194 0.85 -12.28 0.17
C THR A 194 0.55 -11.82 -1.24
N GLU A 195 -0.25 -12.58 -1.98
CA GLU A 195 -0.62 -12.32 -3.38
C GLU A 195 -1.83 -11.40 -3.53
N ALA A 196 -2.64 -11.24 -2.48
CA ALA A 196 -3.94 -10.58 -2.54
C ALA A 196 -3.93 -9.17 -3.13
N THR A 197 -2.91 -8.37 -2.84
CA THR A 197 -2.82 -7.01 -3.40
C THR A 197 -2.58 -7.06 -4.91
N GLY A 198 -1.63 -7.86 -5.37
CA GLY A 198 -1.36 -8.03 -6.81
C GLY A 198 -2.52 -8.66 -7.57
N GLN A 199 -3.22 -9.60 -6.94
CA GLN A 199 -4.44 -10.20 -7.51
C GLN A 199 -5.56 -9.17 -7.62
N GLY A 200 -5.73 -8.29 -6.63
CA GLY A 200 -6.67 -7.18 -6.64
C GLY A 200 -6.36 -6.19 -7.78
N VAL A 201 -5.09 -5.86 -8.00
CA VAL A 201 -4.65 -5.05 -9.15
C VAL A 201 -5.11 -5.68 -10.47
N TYR A 202 -4.87 -6.97 -10.66
CA TYR A 202 -5.35 -7.68 -11.85
C TYR A 202 -6.87 -7.63 -12.00
N TYR A 203 -7.63 -7.88 -10.92
CA TYR A 203 -9.09 -7.83 -10.98
C TYR A 203 -9.61 -6.44 -11.32
N GLY A 204 -9.04 -5.39 -10.74
CA GLY A 204 -9.43 -4.02 -11.05
C GLY A 204 -9.12 -3.62 -12.49
N ILE A 205 -7.98 -4.03 -13.04
CA ILE A 205 -7.64 -3.84 -14.46
C ILE A 205 -8.65 -4.61 -15.34
N ARG A 206 -8.90 -5.87 -15.04
CA ARG A 206 -9.84 -6.71 -15.79
C ARG A 206 -11.23 -6.10 -15.83
N GLU A 207 -11.71 -5.60 -14.69
CA GLU A 207 -13.02 -4.96 -14.59
C GLU A 207 -13.05 -3.65 -15.37
N ALA A 208 -12.10 -2.75 -15.17
CA ALA A 208 -12.05 -1.49 -15.91
C ALA A 208 -11.98 -1.69 -17.43
N MET A 209 -11.25 -2.70 -17.88
CA MET A 209 -11.12 -3.01 -19.30
C MET A 209 -12.28 -3.84 -19.87
N SER A 210 -13.26 -4.25 -19.07
CA SER A 210 -14.47 -4.95 -19.55
C SER A 210 -15.51 -4.01 -20.16
N TRP A 211 -15.41 -2.69 -19.93
CA TRP A 211 -16.37 -1.70 -20.39
C TRP A 211 -16.13 -1.28 -21.84
N PRO A 212 -17.01 -1.68 -22.81
CA PRO A 212 -16.78 -1.45 -24.23
C PRO A 212 -16.68 0.02 -24.63
N GLU A 213 -17.49 0.87 -23.98
CA GLU A 213 -17.51 2.30 -24.30
C GLU A 213 -16.21 3.00 -23.94
N ASP A 214 -15.63 2.65 -22.80
CA ASP A 214 -14.39 3.23 -22.34
C ASP A 214 -13.20 2.70 -23.14
N MET A 215 -13.17 1.41 -23.42
CA MET A 215 -12.14 0.83 -24.29
C MET A 215 -12.19 1.42 -25.69
N LYS A 216 -13.39 1.66 -26.25
CA LYS A 216 -13.54 2.31 -27.56
C LYS A 216 -12.95 3.73 -27.57
N LYS A 217 -13.16 4.52 -26.49
CA LYS A 217 -12.58 5.87 -26.36
C LYS A 217 -11.05 5.82 -26.36
N LEU A 218 -10.47 4.79 -25.75
CA LEU A 218 -9.04 4.57 -25.67
C LEU A 218 -8.45 3.93 -26.94
N GLY A 219 -9.30 3.54 -27.91
CA GLY A 219 -8.87 2.80 -29.11
C GLY A 219 -8.34 1.40 -28.78
N LEU A 220 -8.89 0.76 -27.75
CA LEU A 220 -8.56 -0.59 -27.29
C LEU A 220 -9.74 -1.54 -27.51
N SER A 221 -9.47 -2.84 -27.66
CA SER A 221 -10.47 -3.88 -27.49
C SER A 221 -10.74 -4.13 -26.00
N THR A 222 -11.91 -4.66 -25.67
CA THR A 222 -12.23 -5.08 -24.30
C THR A 222 -11.34 -6.23 -23.81
N GLY A 223 -11.13 -6.30 -22.50
CA GLY A 223 -10.35 -7.35 -21.86
C GLY A 223 -8.84 -7.08 -21.84
N ILE A 224 -8.15 -7.84 -21.00
CA ILE A 224 -6.70 -7.75 -20.83
C ILE A 224 -5.92 -8.60 -21.85
N GLU A 225 -6.59 -9.56 -22.50
CA GLU A 225 -5.95 -10.47 -23.43
C GLU A 225 -5.26 -9.73 -24.58
N GLY A 226 -4.00 -10.09 -24.83
CA GLY A 226 -3.16 -9.50 -25.87
C GLY A 226 -2.71 -8.06 -25.60
N LYS A 227 -3.08 -7.43 -24.48
CA LYS A 227 -2.63 -6.08 -24.13
C LYS A 227 -1.19 -6.09 -23.68
N ARG A 228 -0.44 -5.12 -24.14
CA ARG A 228 0.97 -4.90 -23.77
C ARG A 228 1.02 -4.16 -22.46
N VAL A 229 1.67 -4.78 -21.45
CA VAL A 229 1.70 -4.27 -20.08
C VAL A 229 3.14 -4.01 -19.64
N ILE A 230 3.36 -2.88 -18.99
CA ILE A 230 4.61 -2.57 -18.28
C ILE A 230 4.32 -2.56 -16.78
N VAL A 231 5.16 -3.23 -15.99
CA VAL A 231 5.06 -3.26 -14.54
C VAL A 231 6.30 -2.63 -13.93
N GLN A 232 6.12 -1.67 -13.03
CA GLN A 232 7.21 -1.11 -12.23
C GLN A 232 7.21 -1.76 -10.84
N GLY A 233 8.36 -2.28 -10.46
CA GLY A 233 8.54 -2.99 -9.20
C GLY A 233 8.32 -4.50 -9.36
N LEU A 234 9.16 -5.28 -8.68
CA LEU A 234 9.07 -6.74 -8.61
C LEU A 234 9.05 -7.22 -7.15
N GLY A 235 8.50 -6.37 -6.27
CA GLY A 235 8.12 -6.73 -4.91
C GLY A 235 6.80 -7.50 -4.90
N ASN A 236 6.18 -7.68 -3.71
CA ASN A 236 4.94 -8.45 -3.60
C ASN A 236 3.83 -7.94 -4.55
N VAL A 237 3.59 -6.63 -4.59
CA VAL A 237 2.52 -6.08 -5.45
C VAL A 237 2.85 -6.28 -6.91
N GLY A 238 4.03 -5.84 -7.36
CA GLY A 238 4.40 -5.88 -8.79
C GLY A 238 4.55 -7.30 -9.32
N PHE A 239 5.22 -8.19 -8.57
CA PHE A 239 5.37 -9.58 -8.98
C PHE A 239 4.02 -10.29 -9.18
N TYR A 240 3.14 -10.21 -8.17
CA TYR A 240 1.84 -10.88 -8.29
C TYR A 240 0.92 -10.20 -9.30
N SER A 241 0.97 -8.88 -9.45
CA SER A 241 0.26 -8.18 -10.53
C SER A 241 0.69 -8.69 -11.90
N ALA A 242 2.00 -8.70 -12.16
CA ALA A 242 2.56 -9.19 -13.43
C ALA A 242 2.18 -10.66 -13.69
N LYS A 243 2.28 -11.52 -12.66
CA LYS A 243 1.91 -12.93 -12.73
C LYS A 243 0.44 -13.13 -13.11
N PHE A 244 -0.49 -12.49 -12.39
CA PHE A 244 -1.92 -12.65 -12.66
C PHE A 244 -2.35 -12.01 -13.99
N ILE A 245 -1.75 -10.87 -14.37
CA ILE A 245 -1.95 -10.25 -15.69
C ILE A 245 -1.52 -11.22 -16.80
N SER A 246 -0.35 -11.82 -16.68
CA SER A 246 0.16 -12.81 -17.65
C SER A 246 -0.73 -14.05 -17.72
N GLN A 247 -1.19 -14.57 -16.57
CA GLN A 247 -2.14 -15.68 -16.51
C GLN A 247 -3.50 -15.34 -17.13
N GLY A 248 -3.91 -14.08 -17.06
CA GLY A 248 -5.13 -13.57 -17.69
C GLY A 248 -4.99 -13.25 -19.19
N GLY A 249 -3.85 -13.57 -19.81
CA GLY A 249 -3.61 -13.37 -21.24
C GLY A 249 -3.00 -12.00 -21.60
N GLY A 250 -2.67 -11.16 -20.65
CA GLY A 250 -1.90 -9.93 -20.86
C GLY A 250 -0.44 -10.24 -21.18
N ILE A 251 0.19 -9.42 -21.99
CA ILE A 251 1.59 -9.58 -22.41
C ILE A 251 2.45 -8.60 -21.61
N VAL A 252 3.13 -9.05 -20.58
CA VAL A 252 4.05 -8.20 -19.83
C VAL A 252 5.33 -8.02 -20.63
N VAL A 253 5.43 -6.90 -21.32
CA VAL A 253 6.53 -6.61 -22.26
C VAL A 253 7.75 -5.99 -21.58
N ALA A 254 7.57 -5.35 -20.41
CA ALA A 254 8.68 -4.77 -19.66
C ALA A 254 8.44 -4.82 -18.16
N ILE A 255 9.54 -4.93 -17.43
CA ILE A 255 9.59 -4.75 -15.97
C ILE A 255 10.64 -3.69 -15.68
N ALA A 256 10.28 -2.72 -14.82
CA ALA A 256 11.17 -1.67 -14.34
C ALA A 256 11.49 -1.88 -12.86
N GLU A 257 12.76 -1.81 -12.51
CA GLU A 257 13.27 -1.84 -11.13
C GLU A 257 14.23 -0.68 -10.90
N ARG A 258 14.70 -0.54 -9.67
CA ARG A 258 15.60 0.56 -9.27
C ARG A 258 16.86 0.66 -10.15
N GLU A 259 17.38 -0.48 -10.57
CA GLU A 259 18.61 -0.59 -11.34
C GLU A 259 18.44 -0.39 -12.86
N GLY A 260 17.19 -0.23 -13.33
CA GLY A 260 16.85 -0.10 -14.75
C GLY A 260 15.66 -0.97 -15.12
N GLY A 261 15.53 -1.29 -16.41
CA GLY A 261 14.44 -2.13 -16.90
C GLY A 261 14.91 -3.23 -17.83
N ILE A 262 14.00 -4.17 -18.09
CA ILE A 262 14.15 -5.18 -19.14
C ILE A 262 12.92 -5.15 -20.04
N TYR A 263 13.11 -5.42 -21.31
CA TYR A 263 12.09 -5.38 -22.36
C TYR A 263 12.18 -6.57 -23.29
N ASN A 264 11.03 -7.20 -23.59
CA ASN A 264 10.85 -8.18 -24.64
C ASN A 264 9.49 -7.96 -25.29
N GLU A 265 9.46 -7.68 -26.58
CA GLU A 265 8.20 -7.42 -27.34
C GLU A 265 7.22 -8.60 -27.32
N ASN A 266 7.72 -9.82 -27.19
CA ASN A 266 6.92 -11.06 -27.14
C ASN A 266 6.45 -11.42 -25.73
N GLY A 267 6.80 -10.61 -24.72
CA GLY A 267 6.48 -10.83 -23.32
C GLY A 267 7.63 -11.47 -22.53
N LEU A 268 7.55 -11.31 -21.23
CA LEU A 268 8.50 -11.81 -20.23
C LEU A 268 7.88 -12.97 -19.44
N ASP A 269 8.65 -14.02 -19.18
CA ASP A 269 8.31 -15.03 -18.19
C ASP A 269 8.57 -14.46 -16.78
N ILE A 270 7.49 -14.11 -16.09
CA ILE A 270 7.54 -13.40 -14.81
C ILE A 270 8.22 -14.23 -13.72
N GLU A 271 7.98 -15.54 -13.68
CA GLU A 271 8.59 -16.40 -12.68
C GLU A 271 10.08 -16.59 -12.94
N ALA A 272 10.47 -16.72 -14.19
CA ALA A 272 11.86 -16.81 -14.59
C ALA A 272 12.62 -15.50 -14.28
N VAL A 273 12.03 -14.33 -14.56
CA VAL A 273 12.61 -13.02 -14.19
C VAL A 273 12.77 -12.91 -12.68
N PHE A 274 11.77 -13.30 -11.91
CA PHE A 274 11.84 -13.24 -10.44
C PHE A 274 12.92 -14.18 -9.87
N LYS A 275 13.05 -15.38 -10.45
CA LYS A 275 14.11 -16.32 -10.09
C LYS A 275 15.48 -15.74 -10.41
N HIS A 276 15.66 -15.22 -11.62
CA HIS A 276 16.90 -14.56 -12.05
C HIS A 276 17.30 -13.45 -11.08
N ARG A 277 16.35 -12.58 -10.72
CA ARG A 277 16.60 -11.52 -9.74
C ARG A 277 17.05 -12.05 -8.38
N LYS A 278 16.46 -13.15 -7.90
CA LYS A 278 16.87 -13.78 -6.63
C LYS A 278 18.29 -14.34 -6.69
N GLU A 279 18.68 -14.89 -7.82
CA GLU A 279 19.98 -15.52 -8.02
C GLU A 279 21.11 -14.50 -8.26
N THR A 280 20.82 -13.41 -8.99
CA THR A 280 21.82 -12.43 -9.43
C THR A 280 21.77 -11.11 -8.65
N GLY A 281 20.69 -10.83 -7.92
CA GLY A 281 20.44 -9.56 -7.25
C GLY A 281 19.88 -8.45 -8.16
N SER A 282 19.67 -8.71 -9.46
CA SER A 282 19.16 -7.73 -10.43
C SER A 282 18.28 -8.38 -11.48
N ILE A 283 17.37 -7.59 -12.10
CA ILE A 283 16.61 -8.03 -13.29
C ILE A 283 17.41 -7.87 -14.58
N LEU A 284 18.45 -7.06 -14.56
CA LEU A 284 19.26 -6.79 -15.76
C LEU A 284 19.97 -8.06 -16.27
N ASN A 285 20.23 -8.08 -17.56
CA ASN A 285 20.83 -9.21 -18.28
C ASN A 285 20.00 -10.51 -18.21
N PHE A 286 18.67 -10.39 -18.01
CA PHE A 286 17.78 -11.54 -18.12
C PHE A 286 17.83 -12.13 -19.51
N PRO A 287 18.06 -13.45 -19.70
CA PRO A 287 18.13 -14.08 -21.02
C PRO A 287 16.87 -13.86 -21.84
N GLY A 288 17.03 -13.40 -23.09
CA GLY A 288 15.93 -13.15 -24.00
C GLY A 288 15.25 -11.77 -23.87
N ALA A 289 15.73 -10.91 -22.96
CA ALA A 289 15.27 -9.53 -22.85
C ALA A 289 16.39 -8.53 -23.14
N LYS A 290 16.01 -7.34 -23.57
CA LYS A 290 16.92 -6.20 -23.76
C LYS A 290 16.92 -5.36 -22.47
N ASN A 291 18.08 -4.94 -22.01
CA ASN A 291 18.19 -3.99 -20.93
C ASN A 291 17.72 -2.60 -21.38
N VAL A 292 17.01 -1.91 -20.50
CA VAL A 292 16.67 -0.49 -20.61
C VAL A 292 17.45 0.26 -19.54
N GLU A 293 18.13 1.32 -19.94
CA GLU A 293 19.20 1.95 -19.14
C GLU A 293 18.69 2.43 -17.77
N ASN A 294 17.50 2.98 -17.73
CA ASN A 294 16.95 3.43 -16.44
C ASN A 294 15.44 3.15 -16.30
N THR A 295 14.99 3.18 -15.08
CA THR A 295 13.60 2.94 -14.67
C THR A 295 12.61 3.86 -15.39
N MET A 296 12.88 5.16 -15.47
CA MET A 296 11.94 6.14 -16.05
C MET A 296 11.76 5.93 -17.55
N GLN A 297 12.84 5.64 -18.28
CA GLN A 297 12.74 5.31 -19.71
C GLN A 297 11.91 4.05 -19.94
N THR A 298 11.95 3.08 -19.01
CA THR A 298 11.13 1.87 -19.11
C THR A 298 9.64 2.19 -19.00
N LEU A 299 9.24 3.14 -18.15
CA LEU A 299 7.85 3.56 -18.01
C LEU A 299 7.32 4.29 -19.26
N GLU A 300 8.20 4.87 -20.08
CA GLU A 300 7.89 5.63 -21.27
C GLU A 300 7.85 4.76 -22.54
N LEU A 301 8.12 3.45 -22.43
CA LEU A 301 8.01 2.51 -23.56
C LEU A 301 6.55 2.37 -24.02
N ASP A 302 6.38 1.90 -25.25
CA ASP A 302 5.06 1.68 -25.82
C ASP A 302 4.35 0.52 -25.15
N CYS A 303 3.14 0.78 -24.63
CA CYS A 303 2.27 -0.21 -24.00
C CYS A 303 0.81 0.28 -23.94
N ASP A 304 -0.11 -0.65 -23.68
CA ASP A 304 -1.52 -0.34 -23.44
C ASP A 304 -1.78 -0.01 -21.97
N VAL A 305 -1.15 -0.74 -21.05
CA VAL A 305 -1.33 -0.62 -19.61
C VAL A 305 0.00 -0.44 -18.90
N LEU A 306 0.11 0.56 -18.04
CA LEU A 306 1.24 0.78 -17.14
C LEU A 306 0.81 0.56 -15.68
N VAL A 307 1.54 -0.31 -14.97
CA VAL A 307 1.28 -0.65 -13.58
C VAL A 307 2.44 -0.18 -12.70
N PRO A 308 2.41 1.06 -12.18
CA PRO A 308 3.38 1.53 -11.19
C PRO A 308 3.08 0.86 -9.83
N ALA A 309 3.93 -0.09 -9.43
CA ALA A 309 3.76 -0.91 -8.23
C ALA A 309 4.99 -0.91 -7.31
N ALA A 310 5.81 0.15 -7.36
CA ALA A 310 7.02 0.29 -6.56
C ALA A 310 6.89 1.35 -5.46
N LEU A 311 6.96 2.61 -5.83
CA LEU A 311 7.01 3.75 -4.90
C LEU A 311 5.99 4.83 -5.28
N GLU A 312 5.81 5.78 -4.38
CA GLU A 312 5.07 7.02 -4.65
C GLU A 312 5.82 7.93 -5.63
N ASN A 313 5.10 8.86 -6.26
CA ASN A 313 5.65 9.92 -7.13
C ASN A 313 6.55 9.43 -8.28
N GLN A 314 6.19 8.32 -8.90
CA GLN A 314 6.94 7.78 -10.03
C GLN A 314 6.56 8.43 -11.37
N ILE A 315 5.30 8.80 -11.51
CA ILE A 315 4.80 9.54 -12.67
C ILE A 315 4.53 10.98 -12.21
N THR A 316 5.31 11.89 -12.73
CA THR A 316 5.34 13.31 -12.36
C THR A 316 5.00 14.18 -13.56
N ALA A 317 4.83 15.48 -13.37
CA ALA A 317 4.64 16.42 -14.47
C ALA A 317 5.78 16.37 -15.51
N GLU A 318 6.98 15.95 -15.11
CA GLU A 318 8.14 15.85 -15.99
C GLU A 318 8.00 14.73 -17.02
N ASN A 319 7.61 13.50 -16.58
CA ASN A 319 7.54 12.33 -17.47
C ASN A 319 6.13 12.02 -17.99
N ALA A 320 5.07 12.54 -17.36
CA ALA A 320 3.69 12.34 -17.80
C ALA A 320 3.43 12.66 -19.30
N PRO A 321 4.04 13.72 -19.90
CA PRO A 321 3.87 13.98 -21.33
C PRO A 321 4.42 12.87 -22.23
N ARG A 322 5.41 12.09 -21.77
CA ARG A 322 6.08 11.03 -22.54
C ARG A 322 5.50 9.63 -22.31
N ILE A 323 4.65 9.45 -21.29
CA ILE A 323 3.96 8.18 -21.03
C ILE A 323 3.06 7.84 -22.23
N LYS A 324 3.20 6.65 -22.76
CA LYS A 324 2.45 6.16 -23.94
C LYS A 324 1.27 5.26 -23.57
N ALA A 325 1.25 4.76 -22.34
CA ALA A 325 0.15 3.95 -21.85
C ALA A 325 -1.19 4.66 -22.00
N LYS A 326 -2.22 3.91 -22.36
CA LYS A 326 -3.61 4.37 -22.43
C LYS A 326 -4.34 4.18 -21.10
N VAL A 327 -3.88 3.23 -20.29
CA VAL A 327 -4.39 2.93 -18.96
C VAL A 327 -3.21 2.93 -17.97
N ILE A 328 -3.36 3.65 -16.87
CA ILE A 328 -2.44 3.59 -15.73
C ILE A 328 -3.19 2.94 -14.57
N ALA A 329 -2.63 1.87 -14.04
CA ALA A 329 -3.21 1.07 -12.95
C ALA A 329 -2.33 1.20 -11.71
N GLU A 330 -2.73 2.02 -10.75
CA GLU A 330 -1.93 2.39 -9.58
C GLU A 330 -1.83 1.26 -8.56
N GLY A 331 -0.81 0.41 -8.69
CA GLY A 331 -0.54 -0.69 -7.75
C GLY A 331 0.11 -0.23 -6.44
N ALA A 332 1.01 0.76 -6.48
CA ALA A 332 1.57 1.41 -5.31
C ALA A 332 0.61 2.49 -4.76
N ASN A 333 0.91 3.04 -3.58
CA ASN A 333 0.16 4.19 -3.05
C ASN A 333 0.74 5.48 -3.64
N GLY A 334 -0.11 6.34 -4.22
CA GLY A 334 0.26 7.63 -4.78
C GLY A 334 1.39 7.62 -5.82
N PRO A 335 1.41 6.68 -6.79
CA PRO A 335 2.52 6.61 -7.74
C PRO A 335 2.45 7.70 -8.80
N VAL A 336 1.29 8.29 -9.02
CA VAL A 336 1.04 9.42 -9.94
C VAL A 336 0.86 10.69 -9.11
N THR A 337 1.62 11.74 -9.43
CA THR A 337 1.43 13.04 -8.77
C THR A 337 0.18 13.74 -9.31
N LYS A 338 -0.37 14.66 -8.55
CA LYS A 338 -1.57 15.42 -8.92
C LYS A 338 -1.40 16.18 -10.24
N GLU A 339 -0.24 16.79 -10.43
CA GLU A 339 0.09 17.51 -11.67
C GLU A 339 0.19 16.56 -12.86
N ALA A 340 0.74 15.36 -12.64
CA ALA A 340 0.80 14.32 -13.67
C ALA A 340 -0.59 13.78 -14.02
N GLU A 341 -1.46 13.57 -13.01
CA GLU A 341 -2.84 13.16 -13.20
C GLU A 341 -3.61 14.14 -14.10
N GLU A 342 -3.46 15.44 -13.87
CA GLU A 342 -4.08 16.47 -14.70
C GLU A 342 -3.60 16.40 -16.16
N ILE A 343 -2.30 16.26 -16.40
CA ILE A 343 -1.71 16.11 -17.73
C ILE A 343 -2.24 14.85 -18.43
N LEU A 344 -2.22 13.71 -17.73
CA LEU A 344 -2.64 12.43 -18.28
C LEU A 344 -4.13 12.39 -18.62
N THR A 345 -4.96 12.95 -17.73
CA THR A 345 -6.42 13.06 -17.94
C THR A 345 -6.73 13.93 -19.15
N GLN A 346 -6.06 15.07 -19.32
CA GLN A 346 -6.22 15.92 -20.52
C GLN A 346 -5.82 15.21 -21.83
N ARG A 347 -4.89 14.26 -21.75
CA ARG A 347 -4.48 13.39 -22.85
C ARG A 347 -5.42 12.23 -23.11
N GLY A 348 -6.48 12.06 -22.31
CA GLY A 348 -7.43 10.97 -22.41
C GLY A 348 -6.93 9.63 -21.85
N VAL A 349 -5.90 9.63 -21.02
CA VAL A 349 -5.41 8.43 -20.35
C VAL A 349 -6.36 8.08 -19.20
N MET A 350 -6.76 6.81 -19.11
CA MET A 350 -7.54 6.30 -17.98
C MET A 350 -6.60 6.02 -16.80
N ILE A 351 -6.95 6.51 -15.62
CA ILE A 351 -6.22 6.18 -14.39
C ILE A 351 -7.15 5.38 -13.47
N ILE A 352 -6.74 4.19 -13.07
CA ILE A 352 -7.42 3.38 -12.08
C ILE A 352 -6.75 3.67 -10.73
N PRO A 353 -7.45 4.31 -9.77
CA PRO A 353 -6.84 4.85 -8.58
C PRO A 353 -6.38 3.76 -7.59
N ASP A 354 -5.32 4.05 -6.88
CA ASP A 354 -4.66 3.17 -5.89
C ASP A 354 -5.59 2.70 -4.78
N LEU A 355 -6.45 3.59 -4.26
CA LEU A 355 -7.39 3.28 -3.18
C LEU A 355 -8.31 2.10 -3.51
N TYR A 356 -8.70 1.97 -4.78
CA TYR A 356 -9.48 0.85 -5.28
C TYR A 356 -8.59 -0.33 -5.64
N LEU A 357 -7.55 -0.07 -6.42
CA LEU A 357 -6.80 -1.11 -7.11
C LEU A 357 -5.96 -1.97 -6.15
N ASN A 358 -5.32 -1.36 -5.15
CA ASN A 358 -4.46 -2.07 -4.20
C ASN A 358 -5.19 -2.50 -2.90
N ALA A 359 -6.52 -2.43 -2.88
CA ALA A 359 -7.33 -2.81 -1.72
C ALA A 359 -7.45 -4.33 -1.48
N GLY A 360 -6.94 -5.18 -2.38
CA GLY A 360 -6.99 -6.63 -2.21
C GLY A 360 -6.40 -7.12 -0.89
N GLY A 361 -5.34 -6.46 -0.41
CA GLY A 361 -4.72 -6.78 0.88
C GLY A 361 -5.63 -6.56 2.09
N VAL A 362 -6.42 -5.50 2.12
CA VAL A 362 -7.38 -5.26 3.21
C VAL A 362 -8.63 -6.14 3.06
N THR A 363 -9.05 -6.41 1.84
CA THR A 363 -10.20 -7.28 1.55
C THR A 363 -9.95 -8.69 2.09
N VAL A 364 -8.81 -9.31 1.77
CA VAL A 364 -8.47 -10.64 2.27
C VAL A 364 -8.23 -10.67 3.78
N SER A 365 -7.91 -9.53 4.39
CA SER A 365 -7.75 -9.45 5.85
C SER A 365 -9.08 -9.42 6.61
N TYR A 366 -10.20 -9.27 5.90
CA TYR A 366 -11.55 -9.34 6.48
C TYR A 366 -12.04 -10.78 6.63
N VAL A 367 -11.64 -11.66 5.73
CA VAL A 367 -11.99 -13.08 5.75
C VAL A 367 -11.21 -13.83 6.82
#